data_404b1800058f3bbe9a23a90cbd5c8264
#
_entry.id   404b1800058f3bbe9a23a90cbd5c8264
#
_cell.length_a   1.000
_cell.length_b   1.000
_cell.length_c   1.000
_cell.angle_alpha   90.00
_cell.angle_beta   90.00
_cell.angle_gamma   90.00
#
_symmetry.space_group_name_H-M   'P 1'
#
loop_
_entity.id
_entity.type
_entity.pdbx_description
1 polymer ?
#
loop_
_entity_poly.entity_id
_entity_poly.type
_entity_poly.pdbx_seq_one_letter_code
_entity_poly.pdbx_strand_id
1 'polypeptide(L)'
;IEPAREKAELLGVKQIFIEDLREEFVSDYVFPMFRANALYEGLYLLGTSIARPLIAKRQIEIAREIGADAVSHGATGKGNDQVRFELGYYALQPDIKVIAPWREWDLSSRTKLIAYAEANQIPVPKDKRGEAPFSVDANLLHISAEGKVLEDPATAAEEYVFSRTVAPEQAPDTPTEISITFKGGDPVAINNVAMSPATLLTELNRLGGENGIGRLDLVENRFVGMKSRGIYETPGGTVLLAARRAMESITLDRGAAHLKDELMPRYSELVYNGFWFSPEREMLQAAIDNCQDMVN
;
A
#
# COMPACT_ATOMS: atom_id res chain seq x y z
N ILE A 1 15.86 6.22 0.32
CA ILE A 1 16.32 5.52 1.56
C ILE A 1 17.46 6.31 2.21
N GLU A 2 18.47 6.79 1.47
CA GLU A 2 19.61 7.51 2.04
C GLU A 2 19.24 8.70 2.94
N PRO A 3 18.25 9.58 2.62
CA PRO A 3 17.86 10.65 3.55
C PRO A 3 17.33 10.16 4.89
N ALA A 4 16.72 8.96 4.94
CA ALA A 4 16.27 8.37 6.19
C ALA A 4 17.43 7.81 7.02
N ARG A 5 18.43 7.20 6.36
CA ARG A 5 19.67 6.75 7.00
C ARG A 5 20.42 7.93 7.61
N GLU A 6 20.70 8.96 6.81
CA GLU A 6 21.42 10.16 7.26
C GLU A 6 20.74 10.81 8.46
N LYS A 7 19.40 10.88 8.44
CA LYS A 7 18.62 11.41 9.56
C LYS A 7 18.74 10.55 10.81
N ALA A 8 18.70 9.23 10.69
CA ALA A 8 18.85 8.31 11.81
C ALA A 8 20.26 8.41 12.41
N GLU A 9 21.29 8.49 11.59
CA GLU A 9 22.70 8.69 12.02
C GLU A 9 22.86 10.03 12.75
N LEU A 10 22.30 11.13 12.21
CA LEU A 10 22.30 12.44 12.83
C LEU A 10 21.65 12.42 14.23
N LEU A 11 20.61 11.63 14.41
CA LEU A 11 19.91 11.45 15.69
C LEU A 11 20.61 10.46 16.63
N GLY A 12 21.77 9.93 16.27
CA GLY A 12 22.59 9.05 17.10
C GLY A 12 22.12 7.60 17.16
N VAL A 13 21.30 7.16 16.21
CA VAL A 13 20.90 5.75 16.11
C VAL A 13 22.13 4.91 15.74
N LYS A 14 22.42 3.88 16.56
CA LYS A 14 23.64 3.07 16.43
C LYS A 14 23.48 1.90 15.48
N GLN A 15 22.28 1.39 15.33
CA GLN A 15 22.00 0.21 14.51
C GLN A 15 20.82 0.50 13.58
N ILE A 16 21.08 0.45 12.29
CA ILE A 16 20.11 0.81 11.25
C ILE A 16 19.99 -0.35 10.28
N PHE A 17 18.77 -0.84 10.10
CA PHE A 17 18.45 -1.90 9.14
C PHE A 17 17.77 -1.26 7.93
N ILE A 18 18.30 -1.51 6.75
CA ILE A 18 17.72 -1.09 5.46
C ILE A 18 17.66 -2.31 4.58
N GLU A 19 16.43 -2.70 4.24
CA GLU A 19 16.19 -3.92 3.50
C GLU A 19 15.30 -3.68 2.29
N ASP A 20 15.55 -4.41 1.23
CA ASP A 20 14.74 -4.41 0.03
C ASP A 20 13.70 -5.54 0.11
N LEU A 21 12.48 -5.18 0.40
CA LEU A 21 11.35 -6.11 0.52
C LEU A 21 10.44 -6.11 -0.72
N ARG A 22 10.88 -5.53 -1.84
CA ARG A 22 10.01 -5.35 -3.02
C ARG A 22 9.54 -6.68 -3.62
N GLU A 23 10.39 -7.68 -3.70
CA GLU A 23 10.00 -8.99 -4.23
C GLU A 23 8.99 -9.67 -3.30
N GLU A 24 9.24 -9.74 -2.00
CA GLU A 24 8.31 -10.28 -1.02
C GLU A 24 7.00 -9.50 -1.01
N PHE A 25 7.06 -8.16 -1.10
CA PHE A 25 5.86 -7.33 -1.15
C PHE A 25 4.95 -7.71 -2.32
N VAL A 26 5.52 -7.92 -3.50
CA VAL A 26 4.71 -8.22 -4.68
C VAL A 26 4.25 -9.68 -4.68
N SER A 27 5.14 -10.65 -4.42
CA SER A 27 4.80 -12.08 -4.46
C SER A 27 3.83 -12.49 -3.36
N ASP A 28 4.03 -11.99 -2.13
CA ASP A 28 3.35 -12.53 -0.94
C ASP A 28 2.22 -11.64 -0.42
N TYR A 29 2.12 -10.39 -0.91
CA TYR A 29 1.07 -9.45 -0.51
C TYR A 29 0.26 -8.93 -1.70
N VAL A 30 0.91 -8.41 -2.74
CA VAL A 30 0.20 -7.85 -3.91
C VAL A 30 -0.50 -8.96 -4.69
N PHE A 31 0.19 -10.01 -5.10
CA PHE A 31 -0.41 -11.07 -5.93
C PHE A 31 -1.54 -11.82 -5.22
N PRO A 32 -1.42 -12.24 -3.94
CA PRO A 32 -2.56 -12.82 -3.21
C PRO A 32 -3.77 -11.90 -3.15
N MET A 33 -3.57 -10.61 -2.91
CA MET A 33 -4.64 -9.62 -2.93
C MET A 33 -5.29 -9.50 -4.32
N PHE A 34 -4.49 -9.54 -5.38
CA PHE A 34 -4.99 -9.52 -6.77
C PHE A 34 -5.71 -10.81 -7.13
N ARG A 35 -5.29 -11.98 -6.62
CA ARG A 35 -6.05 -13.24 -6.80
C ARG A 35 -7.46 -13.13 -6.22
N ALA A 36 -7.64 -12.34 -5.16
CA ALA A 36 -8.94 -12.01 -4.61
C ALA A 36 -9.72 -10.95 -5.43
N ASN A 37 -9.10 -10.29 -6.42
CA ASN A 37 -9.62 -9.06 -7.05
C ASN A 37 -10.01 -7.98 -6.03
N ALA A 38 -9.24 -7.88 -4.93
CA ALA A 38 -9.62 -7.09 -3.77
C ALA A 38 -9.68 -5.59 -4.08
N LEU A 39 -10.84 -5.01 -3.83
CA LEU A 39 -11.11 -3.58 -3.94
C LEU A 39 -11.90 -3.14 -2.71
N TYR A 40 -11.31 -2.29 -1.87
CA TYR A 40 -12.05 -1.72 -0.76
C TYR A 40 -13.03 -0.66 -1.29
N GLU A 41 -14.28 -0.77 -0.84
CA GLU A 41 -15.40 0.07 -1.31
C GLU A 41 -15.54 0.09 -2.86
N GLY A 42 -15.10 -0.99 -3.51
CA GLY A 42 -15.22 -1.18 -4.96
C GLY A 42 -14.20 -0.43 -5.82
N LEU A 43 -13.30 0.34 -5.23
CA LEU A 43 -12.38 1.23 -5.96
C LEU A 43 -10.93 1.16 -5.49
N TYR A 44 -10.68 1.12 -4.18
CA TYR A 44 -9.35 1.28 -3.61
C TYR A 44 -8.54 -0.04 -3.62
N LEU A 45 -7.36 -0.02 -4.23
CA LEU A 45 -6.45 -1.17 -4.41
C LEU A 45 -5.55 -1.46 -3.18
N LEU A 46 -5.88 -0.96 -2.00
CA LEU A 46 -5.33 -1.40 -0.71
C LEU A 46 -3.80 -1.26 -0.52
N GLY A 47 -3.11 -0.46 -1.33
CA GLY A 47 -1.64 -0.42 -1.35
C GLY A 47 -0.99 -0.08 -0.01
N THR A 48 -1.52 0.88 0.76
CA THR A 48 -1.04 1.16 2.13
C THR A 48 -1.39 0.01 3.07
N SER A 49 -2.60 -0.56 2.92
CA SER A 49 -3.12 -1.58 3.84
C SER A 49 -2.28 -2.86 3.83
N ILE A 50 -1.75 -3.27 2.68
CA ILE A 50 -0.91 -4.49 2.56
C ILE A 50 0.57 -4.23 2.84
N ALA A 51 1.04 -2.97 2.77
CA ALA A 51 2.43 -2.66 3.09
C ALA A 51 2.73 -2.71 4.60
N ARG A 52 1.78 -2.30 5.44
CA ARG A 52 1.98 -2.25 6.90
C ARG A 52 2.18 -3.63 7.54
N PRO A 53 1.43 -4.69 7.17
CA PRO A 53 1.70 -6.04 7.66
C PRO A 53 3.09 -6.57 7.31
N LEU A 54 3.59 -6.31 6.10
CA LEU A 54 4.95 -6.70 5.72
C LEU A 54 6.01 -5.98 6.56
N ILE A 55 5.85 -4.66 6.76
CA ILE A 55 6.77 -3.89 7.62
C ILE A 55 6.71 -4.41 9.05
N ALA A 56 5.52 -4.67 9.59
CA ALA A 56 5.35 -5.22 10.93
C ALA A 56 6.01 -6.60 11.07
N LYS A 57 5.85 -7.47 10.07
CA LYS A 57 6.51 -8.79 10.03
C LYS A 57 8.03 -8.63 10.13
N ARG A 58 8.62 -7.83 9.24
CA ARG A 58 10.08 -7.68 9.22
C ARG A 58 10.60 -7.00 10.48
N GLN A 59 9.86 -6.07 11.05
CA GLN A 59 10.23 -5.43 12.32
C GLN A 59 10.23 -6.43 13.49
N ILE A 60 9.26 -7.34 13.55
CA ILE A 60 9.25 -8.42 14.56
C ILE A 60 10.40 -9.41 14.35
N GLU A 61 10.72 -9.75 13.10
CA GLU A 61 11.87 -10.62 12.79
C GLU A 61 13.18 -9.98 13.28
N ILE A 62 13.42 -8.71 12.95
CA ILE A 62 14.59 -7.95 13.43
C ILE A 62 14.60 -7.86 14.97
N ALA A 63 13.45 -7.59 15.59
CA ALA A 63 13.35 -7.52 17.05
C ALA A 63 13.81 -8.83 17.71
N ARG A 64 13.43 -9.98 17.14
CA ARG A 64 13.88 -11.30 17.58
C ARG A 64 15.38 -11.51 17.36
N GLU A 65 15.89 -11.13 16.19
CA GLU A 65 17.31 -11.25 15.83
C GLU A 65 18.23 -10.50 16.81
N ILE A 66 17.81 -9.31 17.23
CA ILE A 66 18.61 -8.46 18.14
C ILE A 66 18.22 -8.58 19.60
N GLY A 67 17.24 -9.40 19.95
CA GLY A 67 16.75 -9.57 21.32
C GLY A 67 16.04 -8.35 21.88
N ALA A 68 15.33 -7.58 21.05
CA ALA A 68 14.54 -6.44 21.50
C ALA A 68 13.27 -6.91 22.24
N ASP A 69 12.92 -6.24 23.31
CA ASP A 69 11.73 -6.50 24.14
C ASP A 69 10.53 -5.59 23.78
N ALA A 70 10.73 -4.66 22.85
CA ALA A 70 9.70 -3.73 22.39
C ALA A 70 9.87 -3.38 20.91
N VAL A 71 8.76 -3.02 20.27
CA VAL A 71 8.72 -2.39 18.94
C VAL A 71 8.05 -1.03 19.04
N SER A 72 8.36 -0.13 18.12
CA SER A 72 7.75 1.20 18.07
C SER A 72 7.34 1.57 16.66
N HIS A 73 6.25 2.33 16.53
CA HIS A 73 5.84 2.93 15.27
C HIS A 73 5.50 4.41 15.44
N GLY A 74 5.65 5.19 14.37
CA GLY A 74 5.32 6.62 14.32
C GLY A 74 3.94 6.92 13.75
N ALA A 75 3.05 5.95 13.63
CA ALA A 75 1.69 6.18 13.12
C ALA A 75 0.88 7.02 14.10
N THR A 76 0.03 7.90 13.53
CA THR A 76 -0.82 8.79 14.36
C THR A 76 -1.92 7.99 15.06
N GLY A 77 -2.37 8.48 16.23
CA GLY A 77 -3.42 7.84 17.02
C GLY A 77 -4.83 7.93 16.41
N LYS A 78 -5.00 8.49 15.22
CA LYS A 78 -6.31 8.70 14.54
C LYS A 78 -6.48 7.96 13.23
N GLY A 79 -5.38 7.41 12.67
CA GLY A 79 -5.38 6.74 11.38
C GLY A 79 -5.50 5.22 11.47
N ASN A 80 -5.65 4.58 10.30
CA ASN A 80 -5.68 3.13 10.20
C ASN A 80 -4.31 2.47 10.44
N ASP A 81 -3.22 3.18 10.20
CA ASP A 81 -1.89 2.60 10.18
C ASP A 81 -1.44 2.08 11.54
N GLN A 82 -1.81 2.80 12.64
CA GLN A 82 -1.56 2.29 13.99
C GLN A 82 -2.21 0.91 14.22
N VAL A 83 -3.45 0.75 13.75
CA VAL A 83 -4.19 -0.52 13.86
C VAL A 83 -3.50 -1.62 13.06
N ARG A 84 -3.10 -1.31 11.82
CA ARG A 84 -2.43 -2.26 10.92
C ARG A 84 -1.09 -2.75 11.47
N PHE A 85 -0.27 -1.83 12.02
CA PHE A 85 0.99 -2.20 12.66
C PHE A 85 0.76 -3.06 13.90
N GLU A 86 -0.10 -2.62 14.80
CA GLU A 86 -0.30 -3.29 16.08
C GLU A 86 -0.97 -4.65 15.93
N LEU A 87 -1.98 -4.79 15.06
CA LEU A 87 -2.56 -6.09 14.75
C LEU A 87 -1.53 -7.05 14.14
N GLY A 88 -0.61 -6.54 13.30
CA GLY A 88 0.52 -7.31 12.78
C GLY A 88 1.45 -7.78 13.89
N TYR A 89 1.84 -6.89 14.80
CA TYR A 89 2.69 -7.26 15.93
C TYR A 89 2.04 -8.30 16.84
N TYR A 90 0.78 -8.09 17.22
CA TYR A 90 0.06 -9.01 18.11
C TYR A 90 -0.18 -10.38 17.48
N ALA A 91 -0.39 -10.45 16.17
CA ALA A 91 -0.52 -11.72 15.47
C ALA A 91 0.80 -12.50 15.43
N LEU A 92 1.93 -11.80 15.26
CA LEU A 92 3.25 -12.42 15.10
C LEU A 92 3.99 -12.64 16.41
N GLN A 93 3.79 -11.76 17.38
CA GLN A 93 4.41 -11.84 18.71
C GLN A 93 3.53 -11.16 19.77
N PRO A 94 2.52 -11.87 20.32
CA PRO A 94 1.52 -11.30 21.22
C PRO A 94 2.06 -10.60 22.47
N ASP A 95 3.19 -11.06 22.99
CA ASP A 95 3.78 -10.57 24.25
C ASP A 95 4.73 -9.37 24.04
N ILE A 96 4.97 -8.95 22.80
CA ILE A 96 5.89 -7.83 22.55
C ILE A 96 5.27 -6.51 23.01
N LYS A 97 6.06 -5.69 23.70
CA LYS A 97 5.64 -4.34 24.09
C LYS A 97 5.58 -3.43 22.86
N VAL A 98 4.47 -2.75 22.66
CA VAL A 98 4.33 -1.73 21.59
C VAL A 98 4.45 -0.34 22.19
N ILE A 99 5.33 0.50 21.63
CA ILE A 99 5.53 1.90 21.99
C ILE A 99 4.96 2.75 20.85
N ALA A 100 3.90 3.49 21.13
CA ALA A 100 3.20 4.36 20.19
C ALA A 100 3.24 5.83 20.68
N PRO A 101 4.31 6.59 20.40
CA PRO A 101 4.55 7.90 20.99
C PRO A 101 3.41 8.90 20.79
N TRP A 102 2.71 8.85 19.69
CA TRP A 102 1.55 9.72 19.40
C TRP A 102 0.41 9.59 20.41
N ARG A 103 0.28 8.48 21.09
CA ARG A 103 -0.74 8.25 22.12
C ARG A 103 -0.26 8.64 23.53
N GLU A 104 1.04 8.75 23.72
CA GLU A 104 1.67 8.94 25.01
C GLU A 104 2.16 10.40 25.21
N TRP A 105 2.56 11.07 24.13
CA TRP A 105 3.14 12.40 24.15
C TRP A 105 2.11 13.50 23.88
N ASP A 106 2.32 14.69 24.41
CA ASP A 106 1.52 15.88 24.08
C ASP A 106 1.94 16.50 22.74
N LEU A 107 2.05 15.69 21.70
CA LEU A 107 2.36 16.09 20.33
C LEU A 107 1.12 15.95 19.42
N SER A 108 -0.01 16.46 19.90
CA SER A 108 -1.35 16.22 19.32
C SER A 108 -1.65 17.01 18.03
N SER A 109 -0.73 17.86 17.57
CA SER A 109 -0.91 18.66 16.35
C SER A 109 0.38 18.81 15.57
N ARG A 110 0.23 19.09 14.27
CA ARG A 110 1.38 19.38 13.39
C ARG A 110 2.23 20.55 13.90
N THR A 111 1.59 21.60 14.42
CA THR A 111 2.29 22.75 15.00
C THR A 111 3.18 22.34 16.18
N LYS A 112 2.67 21.50 17.08
CA LYS A 112 3.46 20.97 18.20
C LYS A 112 4.63 20.10 17.72
N LEU A 113 4.41 19.28 16.69
CA LEU A 113 5.47 18.45 16.10
C LEU A 113 6.57 19.29 15.46
N ILE A 114 6.21 20.36 14.73
CA ILE A 114 7.18 21.26 14.13
C ILE A 114 7.99 21.96 15.22
N ALA A 115 7.33 22.50 16.25
CA ALA A 115 8.02 23.15 17.38
C ALA A 115 8.96 22.18 18.11
N TYR A 116 8.55 20.92 18.31
CA TYR A 116 9.41 19.88 18.89
C TYR A 116 10.62 19.57 17.98
N ALA A 117 10.40 19.44 16.66
CA ALA A 117 11.46 19.18 15.72
C ALA A 117 12.50 20.34 15.70
N GLU A 118 12.03 21.58 15.68
CA GLU A 118 12.90 22.78 15.76
C GLU A 118 13.71 22.82 17.06
N ALA A 119 13.05 22.60 18.20
CA ALA A 119 13.71 22.61 19.53
C ALA A 119 14.79 21.51 19.64
N ASN A 120 14.63 20.39 18.94
CA ASN A 120 15.55 19.26 18.96
C ASN A 120 16.43 19.18 17.69
N GLN A 121 16.45 20.23 16.85
CA GLN A 121 17.26 20.31 15.63
C GLN A 121 17.01 19.14 14.64
N ILE A 122 15.77 18.63 14.63
CA ILE A 122 15.35 17.56 13.71
C ILE A 122 15.00 18.19 12.35
N PRO A 123 15.66 17.82 11.25
CA PRO A 123 15.36 18.37 9.93
C PRO A 123 13.94 18.03 9.48
N VAL A 124 13.16 19.04 9.11
CA VAL A 124 11.82 18.87 8.52
C VAL A 124 11.88 19.27 7.05
N PRO A 125 11.59 18.35 6.11
CA PRO A 125 11.51 18.69 4.70
C PRO A 125 10.42 19.74 4.44
N LYS A 126 10.69 20.65 3.49
CA LYS A 126 9.70 21.58 2.94
C LYS A 126 9.34 21.15 1.52
N ASP A 127 8.11 21.37 1.11
CA ASP A 127 7.73 21.19 -0.29
C ASP A 127 8.36 22.27 -1.19
N LYS A 128 8.14 22.16 -2.51
CA LYS A 128 8.67 23.12 -3.51
C LYS A 128 8.16 24.56 -3.30
N ARG A 129 7.09 24.75 -2.51
CA ARG A 129 6.52 26.08 -2.17
C ARG A 129 7.02 26.58 -0.81
N GLY A 130 7.89 25.82 -0.13
CA GLY A 130 8.36 26.14 1.22
C GLY A 130 7.35 25.84 2.34
N GLU A 131 6.24 25.17 2.01
CA GLU A 131 5.22 24.72 2.95
C GLU A 131 5.51 23.30 3.43
N ALA A 132 4.80 22.88 4.46
CA ALA A 132 4.79 21.49 4.85
C ALA A 132 4.15 20.62 3.74
N PRO A 133 4.75 19.48 3.33
CA PRO A 133 4.24 18.64 2.25
C PRO A 133 2.88 18.04 2.58
N PHE A 134 2.18 17.50 1.57
CA PHE A 134 1.07 16.58 1.78
C PHE A 134 1.52 15.40 2.64
N SER A 135 0.58 14.71 3.28
CA SER A 135 0.84 13.39 3.81
C SER A 135 0.88 12.42 2.62
N VAL A 136 2.05 11.86 2.34
CA VAL A 136 2.26 10.98 1.19
C VAL A 136 2.77 9.63 1.66
N ASP A 137 2.05 8.57 1.29
CA ASP A 137 2.52 7.20 1.38
C ASP A 137 2.87 6.70 -0.02
N ALA A 138 4.05 6.09 -0.16
CA ALA A 138 4.49 5.55 -1.44
C ALA A 138 5.11 4.17 -1.26
N ASN A 139 4.68 3.22 -2.09
CA ASN A 139 5.29 1.91 -2.23
C ASN A 139 5.26 1.47 -3.71
N LEU A 140 5.67 0.23 -3.98
CA LEU A 140 5.73 -0.25 -5.36
C LEU A 140 4.35 -0.35 -6.02
N LEU A 141 3.28 -0.62 -5.26
CA LEU A 141 1.93 -0.72 -5.82
C LEU A 141 1.30 0.64 -6.06
N HIS A 142 1.38 1.57 -5.09
CA HIS A 142 0.67 2.84 -5.19
C HIS A 142 1.42 4.04 -4.59
N ILE A 143 0.92 5.24 -4.89
CA ILE A 143 1.15 6.47 -4.14
C ILE A 143 -0.21 6.97 -3.66
N SER A 144 -0.26 7.49 -2.43
CA SER A 144 -1.40 8.22 -1.89
C SER A 144 -0.98 9.61 -1.41
N ALA A 145 -1.84 10.60 -1.60
CA ALA A 145 -1.69 11.94 -1.06
C ALA A 145 -2.95 12.35 -0.31
N GLU A 146 -2.81 12.91 0.89
CA GLU A 146 -3.90 13.42 1.72
C GLU A 146 -3.53 14.68 2.48
N GLY A 147 -4.53 15.37 3.02
CA GLY A 147 -4.35 16.55 3.84
C GLY A 147 -4.37 17.87 3.07
N LYS A 148 -4.15 19.00 3.76
CA LYS A 148 -4.17 20.36 3.22
C LYS A 148 -5.51 20.66 2.49
N VAL A 149 -5.40 21.21 1.26
CA VAL A 149 -6.55 21.54 0.41
C VAL A 149 -7.38 20.33 0.00
N LEU A 150 -6.80 19.12 0.06
CA LEU A 150 -7.51 17.89 -0.26
C LEU A 150 -8.51 17.47 0.82
N GLU A 151 -8.47 18.08 2.02
CA GLU A 151 -9.48 17.81 3.06
C GLU A 151 -10.86 18.36 2.68
N ASP A 152 -10.91 19.37 1.80
CA ASP A 152 -12.15 19.88 1.24
C ASP A 152 -12.51 19.10 -0.04
N PRO A 153 -13.56 18.26 -0.03
CA PRO A 153 -13.95 17.48 -1.20
C PRO A 153 -14.48 18.34 -2.36
N ALA A 154 -14.78 19.62 -2.14
CA ALA A 154 -15.17 20.54 -3.21
C ALA A 154 -13.97 21.09 -3.98
N THR A 155 -12.75 20.93 -3.46
CA THR A 155 -11.52 21.39 -4.10
C THR A 155 -10.94 20.28 -4.98
N ALA A 156 -10.81 20.52 -6.28
CA ALA A 156 -10.18 19.57 -7.20
C ALA A 156 -8.68 19.37 -6.85
N ALA A 157 -8.20 18.13 -7.00
CA ALA A 157 -6.77 17.87 -6.89
C ALA A 157 -6.03 18.50 -8.08
N GLU A 158 -5.09 19.40 -7.79
CA GLU A 158 -4.24 20.03 -8.81
C GLU A 158 -3.19 19.03 -9.33
N GLU A 159 -2.71 19.24 -10.56
CA GLU A 159 -1.78 18.33 -11.24
C GLU A 159 -0.49 18.04 -10.44
N TYR A 160 -0.01 19.00 -9.66
CA TYR A 160 1.21 18.81 -8.84
C TYR A 160 1.07 17.78 -7.71
N VAL A 161 -0.15 17.32 -7.39
CA VAL A 161 -0.41 16.26 -6.42
C VAL A 161 0.02 14.89 -7.00
N PHE A 162 -0.09 14.75 -8.31
CA PHE A 162 0.26 13.51 -9.01
C PHE A 162 1.76 13.48 -9.35
N SER A 163 2.39 12.33 -9.15
CA SER A 163 3.84 12.18 -9.33
C SER A 163 4.24 10.92 -10.08
N ARG A 164 3.32 9.99 -10.29
CA ARG A 164 3.57 8.70 -10.94
C ARG A 164 2.91 8.57 -12.31
N THR A 165 1.89 9.37 -12.57
CA THR A 165 1.11 9.31 -13.79
C THR A 165 1.13 10.67 -14.50
N VAL A 166 1.15 10.66 -15.84
CA VAL A 166 0.88 11.86 -16.62
C VAL A 166 -0.61 12.20 -16.58
N ALA A 167 -0.96 13.46 -16.79
CA ALA A 167 -2.37 13.83 -16.92
C ALA A 167 -3.00 13.11 -18.12
N PRO A 168 -4.28 12.68 -18.04
CA PRO A 168 -4.94 12.00 -19.15
C PRO A 168 -4.88 12.79 -20.48
N GLU A 169 -4.94 14.13 -20.39
CA GLU A 169 -4.85 15.03 -21.54
C GLU A 169 -3.45 15.11 -22.15
N GLN A 170 -2.43 14.62 -21.44
CA GLN A 170 -1.03 14.55 -21.87
C GLN A 170 -0.62 13.13 -22.25
N ALA A 171 -1.51 12.15 -22.07
CA ALA A 171 -1.25 10.78 -22.46
C ALA A 171 -1.13 10.65 -23.99
N PRO A 172 -0.42 9.62 -24.50
CA PRO A 172 -0.30 9.39 -25.94
C PRO A 172 -1.67 9.20 -26.62
N ASP A 173 -1.86 9.80 -27.80
CA ASP A 173 -3.06 9.58 -28.62
C ASP A 173 -3.10 8.20 -29.26
N THR A 174 -1.97 7.52 -29.33
CA THR A 174 -1.86 6.15 -29.88
C THR A 174 -1.88 5.14 -28.75
N PRO A 175 -2.76 4.11 -28.81
CA PRO A 175 -2.80 3.06 -27.80
C PRO A 175 -1.46 2.32 -27.66
N THR A 176 -1.07 2.00 -26.44
CA THR A 176 0.05 1.12 -26.13
C THR A 176 -0.49 -0.29 -25.90
N GLU A 177 -0.29 -1.20 -26.84
CA GLU A 177 -0.70 -2.61 -26.71
C GLU A 177 0.34 -3.38 -25.92
N ILE A 178 -0.13 -4.18 -24.97
CA ILE A 178 0.71 -5.08 -24.16
C ILE A 178 0.04 -6.46 -24.05
N SER A 179 0.87 -7.50 -23.88
CA SER A 179 0.41 -8.82 -23.48
C SER A 179 0.94 -9.14 -22.08
N ILE A 180 0.10 -9.73 -21.23
CA ILE A 180 0.49 -10.20 -19.90
C ILE A 180 0.22 -11.70 -19.85
N THR A 181 1.25 -12.49 -19.55
CA THR A 181 1.14 -13.95 -19.37
C THR A 181 0.88 -14.25 -17.91
N PHE A 182 -0.15 -15.05 -17.65
CA PHE A 182 -0.49 -15.54 -16.31
C PHE A 182 -0.08 -17.01 -16.14
N LYS A 183 0.23 -17.41 -14.92
CA LYS A 183 0.45 -18.78 -14.51
C LYS A 183 -0.04 -18.99 -13.07
N GLY A 184 -1.00 -19.87 -12.86
CA GLY A 184 -1.57 -20.11 -11.54
C GLY A 184 -2.16 -18.84 -10.92
N GLY A 185 -2.75 -17.98 -11.76
CA GLY A 185 -3.35 -16.72 -11.33
C GLY A 185 -2.40 -15.54 -11.17
N ASP A 186 -1.09 -15.73 -11.23
CA ASP A 186 -0.13 -14.64 -11.09
C ASP A 186 0.49 -14.25 -12.44
N PRO A 187 0.76 -12.94 -12.66
CA PRO A 187 1.43 -12.51 -13.88
C PRO A 187 2.91 -12.89 -13.83
N VAL A 188 3.44 -13.45 -14.94
CA VAL A 188 4.82 -13.94 -15.01
C VAL A 188 5.63 -13.32 -16.13
N ALA A 189 4.99 -12.70 -17.12
CA ALA A 189 5.68 -12.04 -18.23
C ALA A 189 4.86 -10.88 -18.80
N ILE A 190 5.55 -9.88 -19.36
CA ILE A 190 4.99 -8.81 -20.19
C ILE A 190 5.62 -8.92 -21.57
N ASN A 191 4.81 -8.88 -22.63
CA ASN A 191 5.26 -8.99 -24.03
C ASN A 191 6.21 -10.18 -24.27
N ASN A 192 5.90 -11.34 -23.67
CA ASN A 192 6.69 -12.57 -23.69
C ASN A 192 8.06 -12.47 -23.01
N VAL A 193 8.35 -11.40 -22.26
CA VAL A 193 9.56 -11.28 -21.45
C VAL A 193 9.23 -11.66 -20.01
N ALA A 194 9.81 -12.77 -19.53
CA ALA A 194 9.65 -13.21 -18.14
C ALA A 194 10.33 -12.22 -17.18
N MET A 195 9.65 -11.91 -16.10
CA MET A 195 10.12 -10.93 -15.10
C MET A 195 9.86 -11.44 -13.69
N SER A 196 10.68 -10.98 -12.74
CA SER A 196 10.36 -11.16 -11.31
C SER A 196 9.12 -10.34 -10.92
N PRO A 197 8.40 -10.73 -9.86
CA PRO A 197 7.21 -10.02 -9.40
C PRO A 197 7.40 -8.50 -9.26
N ALA A 198 8.46 -8.07 -8.60
CA ALA A 198 8.74 -6.63 -8.41
C ALA A 198 9.08 -5.92 -9.73
N THR A 199 9.88 -6.56 -10.60
CA THR A 199 10.22 -6.02 -11.91
C THR A 199 8.98 -5.88 -12.79
N LEU A 200 8.10 -6.89 -12.79
CA LEU A 200 6.86 -6.89 -13.54
C LEU A 200 5.94 -5.74 -13.12
N LEU A 201 5.71 -5.58 -11.82
CA LEU A 201 4.88 -4.48 -11.31
C LEU A 201 5.51 -3.10 -11.59
N THR A 202 6.85 -2.99 -11.53
CA THR A 202 7.57 -1.77 -11.90
C THR A 202 7.32 -1.41 -13.36
N GLU A 203 7.40 -2.38 -14.27
CA GLU A 203 7.15 -2.15 -15.70
C GLU A 203 5.69 -1.79 -15.97
N LEU A 204 4.73 -2.47 -15.32
CA LEU A 204 3.31 -2.08 -15.42
C LEU A 204 3.05 -0.67 -14.89
N ASN A 205 3.72 -0.26 -13.81
CA ASN A 205 3.64 1.11 -13.31
C ASN A 205 4.15 2.13 -14.31
N ARG A 206 5.29 1.83 -14.99
CA ARG A 206 5.84 2.69 -16.03
C ARG A 206 4.85 2.83 -17.19
N LEU A 207 4.40 1.71 -17.73
CA LEU A 207 3.47 1.67 -18.86
C LEU A 207 2.13 2.36 -18.53
N GLY A 208 1.52 2.03 -17.39
CA GLY A 208 0.27 2.65 -16.97
C GLY A 208 0.44 4.14 -16.69
N GLY A 209 1.54 4.54 -16.03
CA GLY A 209 1.84 5.93 -15.71
C GLY A 209 2.04 6.81 -16.93
N GLU A 210 2.79 6.33 -17.93
CA GLU A 210 3.01 7.01 -19.21
C GLU A 210 1.72 7.17 -20.04
N ASN A 211 0.73 6.32 -19.79
CA ASN A 211 -0.57 6.35 -20.46
C ASN A 211 -1.69 6.99 -19.60
N GLY A 212 -1.36 7.68 -18.52
CA GLY A 212 -2.33 8.41 -17.68
C GLY A 212 -3.31 7.53 -16.92
N ILE A 213 -2.96 6.25 -16.67
CA ILE A 213 -3.84 5.26 -16.04
C ILE A 213 -3.61 5.23 -14.53
N GLY A 214 -4.70 5.03 -13.76
CA GLY A 214 -4.64 4.64 -12.36
C GLY A 214 -4.75 5.77 -11.36
N ARG A 215 -5.28 6.93 -11.73
CA ARG A 215 -5.65 8.02 -10.81
C ARG A 215 -7.00 7.73 -10.18
N LEU A 216 -7.11 7.97 -8.88
CA LEU A 216 -8.36 7.82 -8.13
C LEU A 216 -8.45 8.92 -7.08
N ASP A 217 -9.58 9.63 -7.06
CA ASP A 217 -9.98 10.57 -6.02
C ASP A 217 -11.13 9.94 -5.24
N LEU A 218 -10.90 9.60 -3.98
CA LEU A 218 -11.83 8.79 -3.19
C LEU A 218 -12.02 9.37 -1.79
N VAL A 219 -13.26 9.43 -1.34
CA VAL A 219 -13.61 9.58 0.08
C VAL A 219 -13.95 8.20 0.65
N GLU A 220 -13.07 7.65 1.46
CA GLU A 220 -13.20 6.33 2.06
C GLU A 220 -13.64 6.37 3.52
N ASN A 221 -14.17 5.25 4.03
CA ASN A 221 -14.50 5.09 5.43
C ASN A 221 -13.35 4.39 6.17
N ARG A 222 -12.69 5.11 7.09
CA ARG A 222 -11.64 4.52 7.95
C ARG A 222 -12.22 3.55 8.96
N PHE A 223 -11.41 2.61 9.41
CA PHE A 223 -11.78 1.62 10.44
C PHE A 223 -12.40 2.26 11.70
N VAL A 224 -11.89 3.41 12.10
CA VAL A 224 -12.40 4.17 13.27
C VAL A 224 -13.71 4.95 12.99
N GLY A 225 -14.32 4.76 11.81
CA GLY A 225 -15.59 5.41 11.43
C GLY A 225 -15.49 6.82 10.86
N MET A 226 -14.29 7.35 10.68
CA MET A 226 -14.07 8.66 10.06
C MET A 226 -14.04 8.53 8.53
N LYS A 227 -14.59 9.53 7.84
CA LYS A 227 -14.36 9.69 6.41
C LYS A 227 -13.02 10.38 6.16
N SER A 228 -12.32 9.95 5.11
CA SER A 228 -11.04 10.54 4.71
C SER A 228 -10.93 10.56 3.20
N ARG A 229 -10.56 11.71 2.63
CA ARG A 229 -10.26 11.81 1.21
C ARG A 229 -8.80 11.51 0.96
N GLY A 230 -8.54 10.63 0.01
CA GLY A 230 -7.22 10.33 -0.52
C GLY A 230 -7.18 10.44 -2.03
N ILE A 231 -6.07 10.94 -2.55
CA ILE A 231 -5.75 10.91 -3.97
C ILE A 231 -4.75 9.78 -4.17
N TYR A 232 -5.08 8.85 -5.06
CA TYR A 232 -4.29 7.64 -5.28
C TYR A 232 -3.79 7.56 -6.72
N GLU A 233 -2.59 7.03 -6.89
CA GLU A 233 -2.01 6.66 -8.18
C GLU A 233 -1.58 5.19 -8.11
N THR A 234 -2.27 4.35 -8.88
CA THR A 234 -2.02 2.89 -8.90
C THR A 234 -1.96 2.38 -10.34
N PRO A 235 -1.05 2.90 -11.18
CA PRO A 235 -1.08 2.63 -12.62
C PRO A 235 -0.92 1.14 -12.96
N GLY A 236 0.13 0.49 -12.46
CA GLY A 236 0.37 -0.93 -12.72
C GLY A 236 -0.69 -1.84 -12.11
N GLY A 237 -1.17 -1.50 -10.91
CA GLY A 237 -2.25 -2.25 -10.27
C GLY A 237 -3.56 -2.18 -11.04
N THR A 238 -3.90 -1.02 -11.59
CA THR A 238 -5.11 -0.83 -12.42
C THR A 238 -5.04 -1.67 -13.70
N VAL A 239 -3.90 -1.64 -14.39
CA VAL A 239 -3.67 -2.47 -15.59
C VAL A 239 -3.74 -3.96 -15.24
N LEU A 240 -3.07 -4.38 -14.16
CA LEU A 240 -3.05 -5.78 -13.73
C LEU A 240 -4.44 -6.28 -13.35
N LEU A 241 -5.23 -5.48 -12.60
CA LEU A 241 -6.59 -5.87 -12.24
C LEU A 241 -7.47 -6.07 -13.48
N ALA A 242 -7.41 -5.16 -14.43
CA ALA A 242 -8.18 -5.26 -15.68
C ALA A 242 -7.81 -6.52 -16.48
N ALA A 243 -6.50 -6.78 -16.66
CA ALA A 243 -6.02 -7.95 -17.38
C ALA A 243 -6.40 -9.26 -16.66
N ARG A 244 -6.25 -9.29 -15.33
CA ARG A 244 -6.61 -10.44 -14.52
C ARG A 244 -8.10 -10.77 -14.59
N ARG A 245 -8.97 -9.76 -14.45
CA ARG A 245 -10.42 -9.92 -14.59
C ARG A 245 -10.80 -10.46 -15.98
N ALA A 246 -10.12 -9.99 -17.03
CA ALA A 246 -10.31 -10.51 -18.38
C ALA A 246 -9.90 -11.99 -18.50
N MET A 247 -8.76 -12.39 -17.92
CA MET A 247 -8.33 -13.79 -17.89
C MET A 247 -9.31 -14.68 -17.11
N GLU A 248 -9.74 -14.26 -15.93
CA GLU A 248 -10.72 -15.00 -15.14
C GLU A 248 -12.05 -15.21 -15.87
N SER A 249 -12.49 -14.23 -16.65
CA SER A 249 -13.76 -14.32 -17.39
C SER A 249 -13.80 -15.45 -18.43
N ILE A 250 -12.64 -15.90 -18.90
CA ILE A 250 -12.52 -16.98 -19.88
C ILE A 250 -11.99 -18.30 -19.31
N THR A 251 -11.44 -18.28 -18.10
CA THR A 251 -10.79 -19.48 -17.51
C THR A 251 -11.56 -20.06 -16.32
N LEU A 252 -12.27 -19.25 -15.55
CA LEU A 252 -13.06 -19.72 -14.41
C LEU A 252 -14.46 -20.15 -14.83
N ASP A 253 -14.96 -21.22 -14.20
CA ASP A 253 -16.37 -21.51 -14.32
C ASP A 253 -17.23 -20.44 -13.63
N ARG A 254 -18.49 -20.34 -14.05
CA ARG A 254 -19.43 -19.33 -13.55
C ARG A 254 -19.60 -19.38 -12.04
N GLY A 255 -19.72 -20.58 -11.45
CA GLY A 255 -19.97 -20.76 -10.03
C GLY A 255 -18.77 -20.27 -9.18
N ALA A 256 -17.55 -20.66 -9.57
CA ALA A 256 -16.32 -20.23 -8.92
C ALA A 256 -16.10 -18.71 -9.04
N ALA A 257 -16.34 -18.15 -10.23
CA ALA A 257 -16.22 -16.71 -10.47
C ALA A 257 -17.18 -15.90 -9.59
N HIS A 258 -18.46 -16.31 -9.53
CA HIS A 258 -19.48 -15.63 -8.70
C HIS A 258 -19.18 -15.74 -7.22
N LEU A 259 -18.83 -16.94 -6.72
CA LEU A 259 -18.45 -17.13 -5.31
C LEU A 259 -17.25 -16.25 -4.94
N LYS A 260 -16.24 -16.19 -5.79
CA LYS A 260 -15.06 -15.34 -5.57
C LYS A 260 -15.44 -13.85 -5.48
N ASP A 261 -16.34 -13.38 -6.34
CA ASP A 261 -16.84 -12.00 -6.29
C ASP A 261 -17.66 -11.72 -5.01
N GLU A 262 -18.38 -12.71 -4.47
CA GLU A 262 -19.08 -12.59 -3.16
C GLU A 262 -18.09 -12.53 -1.98
N LEU A 263 -16.96 -13.22 -2.04
CA LEU A 263 -15.94 -13.22 -1.00
C LEU A 263 -15.07 -11.93 -0.99
N MET A 264 -14.91 -11.29 -2.15
CA MET A 264 -14.02 -10.14 -2.34
C MET A 264 -14.30 -8.97 -1.39
N PRO A 265 -15.55 -8.51 -1.15
CA PRO A 265 -15.80 -7.39 -0.25
C PRO A 265 -15.34 -7.68 1.19
N ARG A 266 -15.59 -8.89 1.68
CA ARG A 266 -15.16 -9.30 3.02
C ARG A 266 -13.64 -9.42 3.12
N TYR A 267 -13.00 -10.00 2.11
CA TYR A 267 -11.54 -10.06 2.01
C TYR A 267 -10.93 -8.65 2.03
N SER A 268 -11.47 -7.74 1.23
CA SER A 268 -10.99 -6.35 1.14
C SER A 268 -11.14 -5.59 2.45
N GLU A 269 -12.26 -5.78 3.15
CA GLU A 269 -12.51 -5.19 4.46
C GLU A 269 -11.50 -5.67 5.51
N LEU A 270 -11.22 -6.98 5.57
CA LEU A 270 -10.23 -7.54 6.48
C LEU A 270 -8.83 -6.96 6.22
N VAL A 271 -8.43 -6.90 4.96
CA VAL A 271 -7.13 -6.31 4.57
C VAL A 271 -7.08 -4.83 4.92
N TYR A 272 -8.12 -4.06 4.61
CA TYR A 272 -8.21 -2.64 4.92
C TYR A 272 -8.07 -2.37 6.41
N ASN A 273 -8.74 -3.18 7.23
CA ASN A 273 -8.77 -3.07 8.68
C ASN A 273 -7.52 -3.62 9.41
N GLY A 274 -6.54 -4.17 8.67
CA GLY A 274 -5.27 -4.64 9.24
C GLY A 274 -5.25 -6.10 9.66
N PHE A 275 -6.27 -6.88 9.30
CA PHE A 275 -6.38 -8.30 9.65
C PHE A 275 -5.65 -9.24 8.66
N TRP A 276 -4.50 -8.82 8.13
CA TRP A 276 -3.73 -9.62 7.16
C TRP A 276 -3.37 -11.01 7.69
N PHE A 277 -2.97 -11.12 8.95
CA PHE A 277 -2.58 -12.38 9.59
C PHE A 277 -3.74 -13.08 10.32
N SER A 278 -4.98 -12.70 10.09
CA SER A 278 -6.12 -13.34 10.75
C SER A 278 -6.47 -14.68 10.09
N PRO A 279 -6.92 -15.68 10.88
CA PRO A 279 -7.41 -16.94 10.35
C PRO A 279 -8.54 -16.77 9.32
N GLU A 280 -9.41 -15.78 9.51
CA GLU A 280 -10.51 -15.50 8.58
C GLU A 280 -9.99 -15.09 7.20
N ARG A 281 -9.01 -14.17 7.14
CA ARG A 281 -8.39 -13.76 5.87
C ARG A 281 -7.68 -14.95 5.20
N GLU A 282 -7.00 -15.81 5.98
CA GLU A 282 -6.31 -17.00 5.47
C GLU A 282 -7.30 -18.02 4.90
N MET A 283 -8.45 -18.23 5.56
CA MET A 283 -9.50 -19.11 5.04
C MET A 283 -10.07 -18.57 3.71
N LEU A 284 -10.33 -17.27 3.61
CA LEU A 284 -10.78 -16.65 2.36
C LEU A 284 -9.72 -16.77 1.27
N GLN A 285 -8.44 -16.55 1.59
CA GLN A 285 -7.34 -16.72 0.63
C GLN A 285 -7.27 -18.15 0.10
N ALA A 286 -7.36 -19.15 0.99
CA ALA A 286 -7.32 -20.54 0.58
C ALA A 286 -8.50 -20.91 -0.34
N ALA A 287 -9.70 -20.39 -0.06
CA ALA A 287 -10.86 -20.57 -0.92
C ALA A 287 -10.66 -19.94 -2.30
N ILE A 288 -10.10 -18.73 -2.35
CA ILE A 288 -9.78 -18.00 -3.58
C ILE A 288 -8.69 -18.74 -4.37
N ASP A 289 -7.62 -19.15 -3.70
CA ASP A 289 -6.46 -19.80 -4.33
C ASP A 289 -6.82 -21.17 -4.94
N ASN A 290 -7.84 -21.83 -4.42
CA ASN A 290 -8.31 -23.13 -4.93
C ASN A 290 -8.63 -23.16 -6.42
N CYS A 291 -9.07 -22.04 -6.98
CA CYS A 291 -9.42 -21.94 -8.42
C CYS A 291 -8.32 -21.30 -9.28
N GLN A 292 -7.18 -20.88 -8.71
CA GLN A 292 -6.20 -20.10 -9.46
C GLN A 292 -5.37 -20.91 -10.46
N ASP A 293 -5.21 -22.22 -10.26
CA ASP A 293 -4.54 -23.09 -11.22
C ASP A 293 -5.21 -23.09 -12.59
N MET A 294 -6.47 -22.65 -12.67
CA MET A 294 -7.23 -22.52 -13.91
C MET A 294 -6.88 -21.23 -14.68
N VAL A 295 -6.29 -20.24 -14.02
CA VAL A 295 -5.99 -18.91 -14.58
C VAL A 295 -4.58 -18.90 -15.17
N ASN A 296 -4.47 -19.36 -16.45
CA ASN A 296 -3.21 -19.50 -17.19
C ASN A 296 -3.34 -18.95 -18.61
#